data_6ee123392e10fb5caaa539172a18bde6
#
_entry.id   6ee123392e10fb5caaa539172a18bde6
#
_cell.length_a   1.000
_cell.length_b   1.000
_cell.length_c   1.000
_cell.angle_alpha   90.00
_cell.angle_beta   90.00
_cell.angle_gamma   90.00
#
_symmetry.space_group_name_H-M   'P 1'
#
loop_
_entity.id
_entity.type
_entity.pdbx_description
1 polymer ?
#
loop_
_entity_poly.entity_id
_entity_poly.type
_entity_poly.pdbx_seq_one_letter_code
_entity_poly.pdbx_strand_id
1 'polypeptide(L)'
;RKESSAASDVYKRQAIESIKEFNKPYLIGAHISEGTNLPSGEKISEIINKINHEKLLGIILSCISPENYDLNLKEIKSLNIPFGFKLNGFVKTNPKPNYTGAYNKSKTGNPNEFLGVRKDLTPEKMLEFAKKFKDAGATIIGGCCETTPLHIKAFSKLK
;
A
#
# COMPACT_ATOMS: atom_id res chain seq x y z
N ARG A 1 -0.15 -21.23 12.30
CA ARG A 1 -0.15 -20.31 11.13
C ARG A 1 -1.53 -19.98 10.58
N LYS A 2 -2.52 -20.87 10.71
CA LYS A 2 -3.93 -20.59 10.34
C LYS A 2 -4.63 -19.62 11.30
N GLU A 3 -4.25 -19.61 12.57
CA GLU A 3 -4.84 -18.76 13.60
C GLU A 3 -4.50 -17.26 13.40
N SER A 4 -3.31 -16.95 12.86
CA SER A 4 -2.87 -15.58 12.57
C SER A 4 -3.69 -14.92 11.44
N SER A 5 -4.12 -15.68 10.41
CA SER A 5 -4.94 -15.16 9.33
C SER A 5 -6.38 -14.89 9.77
N ALA A 6 -6.96 -15.81 10.56
CA ALA A 6 -8.30 -15.63 11.10
C ALA A 6 -8.40 -14.42 12.03
N ALA A 7 -7.39 -14.19 12.88
CA ALA A 7 -7.31 -13.00 13.73
C ALA A 7 -7.25 -11.70 12.89
N SER A 8 -6.44 -11.69 11.82
CA SER A 8 -6.35 -10.54 10.90
C SER A 8 -7.71 -10.20 10.27
N ASP A 9 -8.48 -11.20 9.86
CA ASP A 9 -9.81 -10.99 9.26
C ASP A 9 -10.84 -10.49 10.27
N VAL A 10 -10.79 -10.98 11.51
CA VAL A 10 -11.63 -10.47 12.60
C VAL A 10 -11.35 -8.99 12.85
N TYR A 11 -10.10 -8.58 12.97
CA TYR A 11 -9.75 -7.17 13.19
C TYR A 11 -10.15 -6.27 12.03
N LYS A 12 -9.98 -6.72 10.79
CA LYS A 12 -10.42 -5.96 9.61
C LYS A 12 -11.94 -5.76 9.61
N ARG A 13 -12.70 -6.80 9.89
CA ARG A 13 -14.17 -6.72 9.99
C ARG A 13 -14.60 -5.80 11.12
N GLN A 14 -14.01 -5.91 12.30
CA GLN A 14 -14.31 -5.04 13.44
C GLN A 14 -14.02 -3.57 13.12
N ALA A 15 -12.90 -3.26 12.47
CA ALA A 15 -12.58 -1.90 12.05
C ALA A 15 -13.63 -1.35 11.08
N ILE A 16 -14.07 -2.16 10.11
CA ILE A 16 -15.10 -1.75 9.14
C ILE A 16 -16.46 -1.55 9.83
N GLU A 17 -16.87 -2.44 10.72
CA GLU A 17 -18.12 -2.29 11.46
C GLU A 17 -18.10 -1.02 12.33
N SER A 18 -16.98 -0.76 13.01
CA SER A 18 -16.82 0.47 13.80
C SER A 18 -16.92 1.74 12.94
N ILE A 19 -16.34 1.74 11.72
CA ILE A 19 -16.44 2.89 10.82
C ILE A 19 -17.85 3.10 10.32
N LYS A 20 -18.62 2.05 10.08
CA LYS A 20 -20.03 2.16 9.67
C LYS A 20 -20.88 2.91 10.68
N GLU A 21 -20.65 2.69 11.98
CA GLU A 21 -21.39 3.38 13.05
C GLU A 21 -21.21 4.90 13.00
N PHE A 22 -20.04 5.39 12.55
CA PHE A 22 -19.76 6.82 12.46
C PHE A 22 -20.35 7.48 11.20
N ASN A 23 -20.85 6.73 10.25
CA ASN A 23 -21.40 7.22 8.98
C ASN A 23 -20.50 8.25 8.26
N LYS A 24 -19.18 8.06 8.32
CA LYS A 24 -18.19 8.94 7.70
C LYS A 24 -17.59 8.31 6.46
N PRO A 25 -17.25 9.10 5.44
CA PRO A 25 -16.47 8.61 4.30
C PRO A 25 -15.11 8.08 4.75
N TYR A 26 -14.64 6.99 4.12
CA TYR A 26 -13.35 6.38 4.46
C TYR A 26 -12.63 5.80 3.24
N LEU A 27 -11.34 5.64 3.38
CA LEU A 27 -10.46 4.95 2.44
C LEU A 27 -9.93 3.66 3.08
N ILE A 28 -9.74 2.64 2.28
CA ILE A 28 -9.08 1.41 2.73
C ILE A 28 -7.63 1.43 2.28
N GLY A 29 -6.71 1.33 3.23
CA GLY A 29 -5.30 1.08 2.98
C GLY A 29 -5.01 -0.42 3.06
N ALA A 30 -4.52 -1.02 1.97
CA ALA A 30 -4.07 -2.40 1.94
C ALA A 30 -2.57 -2.47 1.68
N HIS A 31 -1.91 -3.50 2.21
CA HIS A 31 -0.49 -3.72 2.02
C HIS A 31 -0.26 -5.06 1.33
N ILE A 32 0.45 -5.02 0.20
CA ILE A 32 0.95 -6.20 -0.52
C ILE A 32 2.46 -6.04 -0.64
N SER A 33 3.21 -6.81 0.13
CA SER A 33 4.68 -6.72 0.13
C SER A 33 5.29 -7.16 -1.18
N GLU A 34 4.86 -8.32 -1.65
CA GLU A 34 5.28 -8.95 -2.92
C GLU A 34 4.14 -9.77 -3.50
N GLY A 35 4.12 -9.90 -4.83
CA GLY A 35 3.09 -10.65 -5.54
C GLY A 35 1.74 -9.94 -5.56
N THR A 36 0.67 -10.71 -5.57
CA THR A 36 -0.71 -10.19 -5.75
C THR A 36 -1.64 -10.47 -4.59
N ASN A 37 -1.15 -11.14 -3.54
CA ASN A 37 -1.96 -11.50 -2.39
C ASN A 37 -1.60 -10.64 -1.18
N LEU A 38 -2.60 -10.37 -0.37
CA LEU A 38 -2.42 -9.78 0.95
C LEU A 38 -1.64 -10.74 1.87
N PRO A 39 -1.04 -10.27 2.95
CA PRO A 39 -0.33 -11.13 3.91
C PRO A 39 -1.18 -12.26 4.48
N SER A 40 -2.50 -12.12 4.48
CA SER A 40 -3.48 -13.16 4.87
C SER A 40 -3.69 -14.24 3.79
N GLY A 41 -3.14 -14.05 2.58
CA GLY A 41 -3.24 -14.98 1.46
C GLY A 41 -4.36 -14.69 0.46
N GLU A 42 -5.29 -13.80 0.78
CA GLU A 42 -6.43 -13.43 -0.06
C GLU A 42 -6.04 -12.39 -1.11
N LYS A 43 -6.84 -12.33 -2.17
CA LYS A 43 -6.78 -11.22 -3.12
C LYS A 43 -7.53 -10.00 -2.59
N ILE A 44 -7.10 -8.82 -3.07
CA ILE A 44 -7.75 -7.57 -2.67
C ILE A 44 -9.21 -7.51 -3.12
N SER A 45 -9.51 -8.06 -4.30
CA SER A 45 -10.87 -8.17 -4.83
C SER A 45 -11.80 -8.98 -3.92
N GLU A 46 -11.31 -10.04 -3.31
CA GLU A 46 -12.11 -10.87 -2.38
C GLU A 46 -12.51 -10.09 -1.12
N ILE A 47 -11.65 -9.19 -0.66
CA ILE A 47 -11.95 -8.35 0.51
C ILE A 47 -12.90 -7.22 0.14
N ILE A 48 -12.62 -6.50 -0.94
CA ILE A 48 -13.44 -5.35 -1.33
C ILE A 48 -14.85 -5.77 -1.66
N ASN A 49 -15.06 -6.89 -2.35
CA ASN A 49 -16.40 -7.40 -2.65
C ASN A 49 -17.22 -7.76 -1.40
N LYS A 50 -16.56 -8.03 -0.27
CA LYS A 50 -17.23 -8.27 1.03
C LYS A 50 -17.54 -6.98 1.79
N ILE A 51 -16.96 -5.84 1.37
CA ILE A 51 -17.10 -4.53 2.02
C ILE A 51 -18.08 -3.66 1.22
N ASN A 52 -19.25 -4.12 0.97
CA ASN A 52 -20.26 -3.31 0.28
C ASN A 52 -20.73 -2.18 1.21
N HIS A 53 -20.10 -1.01 1.10
CA HIS A 53 -20.44 0.16 1.91
C HIS A 53 -20.43 1.44 1.07
N GLU A 54 -21.54 2.18 1.11
CA GLU A 54 -21.75 3.42 0.34
C GLU A 54 -20.77 4.56 0.65
N LYS A 55 -20.14 4.53 1.82
CA LYS A 55 -19.16 5.53 2.27
C LYS A 55 -17.72 5.19 1.92
N LEU A 56 -17.47 4.09 1.24
CA LEU A 56 -16.14 3.74 0.77
C LEU A 56 -15.73 4.66 -0.40
N LEU A 57 -14.76 5.53 -0.17
CA LEU A 57 -14.24 6.46 -1.17
C LEU A 57 -13.24 5.82 -2.13
N GLY A 58 -12.62 4.73 -1.76
CA GLY A 58 -11.64 4.04 -2.58
C GLY A 58 -10.62 3.22 -1.80
N ILE A 59 -9.68 2.67 -2.54
CA ILE A 59 -8.62 1.81 -2.01
C ILE A 59 -7.23 2.34 -2.34
N ILE A 60 -6.31 2.21 -1.39
CA ILE A 60 -4.92 2.58 -1.57
C ILE A 60 -4.04 1.37 -1.29
N LEU A 61 -3.19 0.96 -2.24
CA LEU A 61 -2.08 0.08 -1.92
C LEU A 61 -0.98 0.89 -1.27
N SER A 62 -0.74 0.61 0.00
CA SER A 62 0.16 1.38 0.86
C SER A 62 1.48 0.67 1.08
N CYS A 63 2.58 1.42 1.06
CA CYS A 63 3.93 0.93 1.28
C CYS A 63 4.33 -0.19 0.31
N ILE A 64 4.05 0.02 -0.96
CA ILE A 64 4.29 -0.93 -2.05
C ILE A 64 5.38 -0.39 -2.99
N SER A 65 6.23 -1.27 -3.53
CA SER A 65 7.18 -0.86 -4.58
C SER A 65 6.45 -0.53 -5.88
N PRO A 66 7.00 0.37 -6.72
CA PRO A 66 6.38 0.71 -8.00
C PRO A 66 6.12 -0.51 -8.89
N GLU A 67 7.05 -1.44 -8.94
CA GLU A 67 6.95 -2.66 -9.76
C GLU A 67 5.85 -3.59 -9.24
N ASN A 68 5.74 -3.72 -7.92
CA ASN A 68 4.70 -4.56 -7.34
C ASN A 68 3.32 -3.92 -7.46
N TYR A 69 3.24 -2.58 -7.43
CA TYR A 69 2.00 -1.87 -7.73
C TYR A 69 1.55 -2.13 -9.19
N ASP A 70 2.50 -2.08 -10.14
CA ASP A 70 2.23 -2.38 -11.55
C ASP A 70 1.66 -3.79 -11.76
N LEU A 71 2.22 -4.78 -11.05
CA LEU A 71 1.74 -6.16 -11.07
C LEU A 71 0.28 -6.27 -10.60
N ASN A 72 -0.13 -5.45 -9.64
CA ASN A 72 -1.49 -5.46 -9.07
C ASN A 72 -2.48 -4.55 -9.81
N LEU A 73 -2.02 -3.76 -10.76
CA LEU A 73 -2.81 -2.72 -11.41
C LEU A 73 -4.06 -3.26 -12.11
N LYS A 74 -3.95 -4.41 -12.77
CA LYS A 74 -5.09 -5.05 -13.46
C LYS A 74 -6.19 -5.42 -12.50
N GLU A 75 -5.86 -6.01 -11.36
CA GLU A 75 -6.83 -6.42 -10.35
C GLU A 75 -7.50 -5.20 -9.72
N ILE A 76 -6.73 -4.18 -9.33
CA ILE A 76 -7.27 -2.98 -8.71
C ILE A 76 -8.24 -2.25 -9.64
N LYS A 77 -7.91 -2.15 -10.92
CA LYS A 77 -8.81 -1.55 -11.92
C LYS A 77 -10.14 -2.30 -12.04
N SER A 78 -10.15 -3.60 -11.85
CA SER A 78 -11.38 -4.40 -11.96
C SER A 78 -12.35 -4.18 -10.80
N LEU A 79 -11.94 -3.52 -9.73
CA LEU A 79 -12.79 -3.26 -8.56
C LEU A 79 -13.86 -2.18 -8.82
N ASN A 80 -13.75 -1.40 -9.88
CA ASN A 80 -14.67 -0.32 -10.24
C ASN A 80 -14.91 0.72 -9.12
N ILE A 81 -13.90 0.93 -8.28
CA ILE A 81 -13.88 1.97 -7.24
C ILE A 81 -12.66 2.85 -7.43
N PRO A 82 -12.66 4.10 -6.94
CA PRO A 82 -11.46 4.92 -6.93
C PRO A 82 -10.28 4.19 -6.27
N PHE A 83 -9.11 4.28 -6.88
CA PHE A 83 -7.93 3.58 -6.37
C PHE A 83 -6.68 4.45 -6.46
N GLY A 84 -5.67 4.03 -5.72
CA GLY A 84 -4.41 4.73 -5.71
C GLY A 84 -3.29 4.00 -5.00
N PHE A 85 -2.22 4.74 -4.73
CA PHE A 85 -0.99 4.18 -4.20
C PHE A 85 -0.29 5.11 -3.21
N LYS A 86 0.51 4.50 -2.34
CA LYS A 86 1.58 5.11 -1.56
C LYS A 86 2.85 4.30 -1.80
N LEU A 87 3.67 4.75 -2.77
CA LEU A 87 4.88 4.03 -3.17
C LEU A 87 5.98 4.13 -2.11
N ASN A 88 6.74 3.06 -1.95
CA ASN A 88 7.95 3.05 -1.13
C ASN A 88 9.23 2.95 -1.97
N GLY A 89 10.35 3.28 -1.36
CA GLY A 89 11.69 3.19 -1.94
C GLY A 89 12.58 2.14 -1.27
N PHE A 90 12.05 1.03 -0.79
CA PHE A 90 12.85 -0.03 -0.20
C PHE A 90 13.48 -0.96 -1.23
N VAL A 91 14.71 -1.43 -0.94
CA VAL A 91 15.36 -2.50 -1.70
C VAL A 91 14.69 -3.85 -1.42
N LYS A 92 14.33 -4.11 -0.16
CA LYS A 92 13.64 -5.32 0.27
C LYS A 92 12.24 -4.96 0.72
N THR A 93 11.25 -5.50 0.04
CA THR A 93 9.83 -5.20 0.29
C THR A 93 9.16 -6.21 1.22
N ASN A 94 9.77 -7.39 1.40
CA ASN A 94 9.25 -8.45 2.25
C ASN A 94 10.13 -8.60 3.51
N PRO A 95 9.66 -8.15 4.69
CA PRO A 95 10.39 -8.33 5.93
C PRO A 95 10.47 -9.82 6.27
N LYS A 96 11.69 -10.31 6.55
CA LYS A 96 11.90 -11.68 6.99
C LYS A 96 11.18 -11.94 8.33
N PRO A 97 10.87 -13.21 8.64
CA PRO A 97 10.49 -13.59 10.00
C PRO A 97 11.51 -13.04 11.01
N ASN A 98 11.06 -12.59 12.17
CA ASN A 98 11.84 -11.88 13.19
C ASN A 98 12.20 -10.42 12.85
N TYR A 99 11.34 -9.75 12.15
CA TYR A 99 11.41 -8.32 11.87
C TYR A 99 11.76 -7.47 13.10
N THR A 100 11.14 -7.74 14.24
CA THR A 100 11.42 -7.04 15.51
C THR A 100 12.86 -7.27 16.02
N GLY A 101 13.48 -8.40 15.70
CA GLY A 101 14.87 -8.66 16.03
C GLY A 101 15.86 -7.84 15.21
N ALA A 102 15.50 -7.40 14.01
CA ALA A 102 16.34 -6.54 13.18
C ALA A 102 16.31 -5.08 13.66
N TYR A 103 15.22 -4.62 14.23
CA TYR A 103 15.08 -3.27 14.78
C TYR A 103 16.14 -2.95 15.83
N ASN A 104 16.39 -3.87 16.76
CA ASN A 104 17.38 -3.70 17.83
C ASN A 104 18.82 -3.60 17.33
N LYS A 105 19.06 -3.86 16.05
CA LYS A 105 20.39 -3.79 15.41
C LYS A 105 20.56 -2.55 14.53
N SER A 106 19.53 -1.70 14.43
CA SER A 106 19.64 -0.45 13.68
C SER A 106 20.68 0.48 14.31
N LYS A 107 21.64 0.92 13.52
CA LYS A 107 22.68 1.88 13.92
C LYS A 107 22.20 3.31 13.95
N THR A 108 21.17 3.62 13.16
CA THR A 108 20.63 4.97 12.97
C THR A 108 19.36 5.23 13.78
N GLY A 109 18.81 4.21 14.44
CA GLY A 109 17.50 4.28 15.09
C GLY A 109 16.32 4.15 14.09
N ASN A 110 16.58 4.03 12.78
CA ASN A 110 15.57 3.78 11.79
C ASN A 110 15.18 2.30 11.79
N PRO A 111 13.94 1.94 12.17
CA PRO A 111 13.50 0.55 12.25
C PRO A 111 13.52 -0.17 10.90
N ASN A 112 13.52 0.56 9.81
CA ASN A 112 13.47 0.03 8.45
C ASN A 112 14.84 0.01 7.76
N GLU A 113 15.93 0.40 8.44
CA GLU A 113 17.27 0.48 7.85
C GLU A 113 17.70 -0.83 7.15
N PHE A 114 17.33 -1.99 7.71
CA PHE A 114 17.67 -3.29 7.13
C PHE A 114 16.96 -3.61 5.81
N LEU A 115 15.91 -2.89 5.46
CA LEU A 115 15.22 -3.02 4.18
C LEU A 115 16.00 -2.34 3.04
N GLY A 116 16.91 -1.44 3.39
CA GLY A 116 17.73 -0.69 2.44
C GLY A 116 16.94 0.34 1.63
N VAL A 117 17.65 1.31 1.09
CA VAL A 117 17.08 2.42 0.31
C VAL A 117 17.44 2.28 -1.16
N ARG A 118 16.47 2.34 -2.04
CA ARG A 118 16.64 2.33 -3.50
C ARG A 118 17.09 3.70 -3.98
N LYS A 119 18.35 3.81 -4.39
CA LYS A 119 18.93 5.05 -4.93
C LYS A 119 18.50 5.34 -6.36
N ASP A 120 18.03 4.34 -7.08
CA ASP A 120 17.52 4.45 -8.45
C ASP A 120 16.13 5.09 -8.52
N LEU A 121 15.36 5.04 -7.43
CA LEU A 121 14.05 5.68 -7.34
C LEU A 121 14.16 7.16 -6.98
N THR A 122 14.78 7.95 -7.88
CA THR A 122 14.81 9.40 -7.77
C THR A 122 13.40 10.01 -7.89
N PRO A 123 13.18 11.28 -7.50
CA PRO A 123 11.90 11.94 -7.70
C PRO A 123 11.38 11.87 -9.15
N GLU A 124 12.28 11.98 -10.13
CA GLU A 124 11.95 11.88 -11.56
C GLU A 124 11.52 10.47 -11.93
N LYS A 125 12.25 9.45 -11.46
CA LYS A 125 11.92 8.06 -11.73
C LYS A 125 10.60 7.63 -11.08
N MET A 126 10.37 8.06 -9.85
CA MET A 126 9.08 7.84 -9.17
C MET A 126 7.93 8.56 -9.88
N LEU A 127 8.19 9.75 -10.45
CA LEU A 127 7.19 10.48 -11.23
C LEU A 127 6.79 9.72 -12.52
N GLU A 128 7.74 9.04 -13.19
CA GLU A 128 7.41 8.21 -14.35
C GLU A 128 6.41 7.11 -13.98
N PHE A 129 6.66 6.39 -12.89
CA PHE A 129 5.71 5.39 -12.37
C PHE A 129 4.36 6.01 -12.00
N ALA A 130 4.39 7.10 -11.24
CA ALA A 130 3.17 7.78 -10.82
C ALA A 130 2.33 8.27 -12.01
N LYS A 131 2.96 8.77 -13.07
CA LYS A 131 2.30 9.13 -14.32
C LYS A 131 1.65 7.92 -14.98
N LYS A 132 2.41 6.83 -15.15
CA LYS A 132 1.86 5.57 -15.70
C LYS A 132 0.61 5.11 -14.95
N PHE A 133 0.65 5.14 -13.62
CA PHE A 133 -0.46 4.69 -12.80
C PHE A 133 -1.66 5.65 -12.83
N LYS A 134 -1.40 6.96 -12.88
CA LYS A 134 -2.43 7.97 -13.10
C LYS A 134 -3.12 7.78 -14.46
N ASP A 135 -2.35 7.61 -15.53
CA ASP A 135 -2.86 7.37 -16.89
C ASP A 135 -3.68 6.06 -16.94
N ALA A 136 -3.37 5.10 -16.08
CA ALA A 136 -4.15 3.89 -15.91
C ALA A 136 -5.43 4.06 -15.06
N GLY A 137 -5.66 5.25 -14.47
CA GLY A 137 -6.88 5.59 -13.72
C GLY A 137 -6.70 5.78 -12.21
N ALA A 138 -5.47 5.75 -11.68
CA ALA A 138 -5.26 6.04 -10.26
C ALA A 138 -5.56 7.51 -9.94
N THR A 139 -6.41 7.75 -8.95
CA THR A 139 -6.83 9.09 -8.51
C THR A 139 -6.23 9.51 -7.18
N ILE A 140 -5.68 8.58 -6.42
CA ILE A 140 -5.06 8.82 -5.11
C ILE A 140 -3.57 8.54 -5.23
N ILE A 141 -2.75 9.58 -5.11
CA ILE A 141 -1.31 9.54 -5.41
C ILE A 141 -0.52 9.96 -4.18
N GLY A 142 0.40 9.12 -3.73
CA GLY A 142 1.22 9.44 -2.58
C GLY A 142 2.51 8.65 -2.49
N GLY A 143 3.34 9.07 -1.54
CA GLY A 143 4.56 8.39 -1.13
C GLY A 143 4.41 7.71 0.22
N CYS A 144 5.29 6.77 0.51
CA CYS A 144 5.43 6.08 1.79
C CYS A 144 6.90 6.09 2.23
N CYS A 145 7.36 5.03 2.86
CA CYS A 145 8.73 4.93 3.36
C CYS A 145 9.77 5.19 2.27
N GLU A 146 10.87 5.85 2.65
CA GLU A 146 11.98 6.24 1.77
C GLU A 146 11.60 7.21 0.63
N THR A 147 10.39 7.79 0.66
CA THR A 147 10.05 8.93 -0.18
C THR A 147 10.25 10.25 0.58
N THR A 148 10.73 11.26 -0.11
CA THR A 148 11.07 12.57 0.44
C THR A 148 10.07 13.64 -0.04
N PRO A 149 10.08 14.84 0.53
CA PRO A 149 9.30 15.96 0.01
C PRO A 149 9.55 16.27 -1.47
N LEU A 150 10.74 15.97 -2.00
CA LEU A 150 11.05 16.16 -3.42
C LEU A 150 10.25 15.19 -4.32
N HIS A 151 10.03 13.96 -3.88
CA HIS A 151 9.15 13.01 -4.58
C HIS A 151 7.70 13.53 -4.63
N ILE A 152 7.20 14.03 -3.51
CA ILE A 152 5.84 14.59 -3.46
C ILE A 152 5.73 15.86 -4.32
N LYS A 153 6.75 16.72 -4.31
CA LYS A 153 6.84 17.87 -5.22
C LYS A 153 6.83 17.43 -6.71
N ALA A 154 7.50 16.32 -7.04
CA ALA A 154 7.43 15.76 -8.38
C ALA A 154 5.99 15.30 -8.71
N PHE A 155 5.35 14.54 -7.81
CA PHE A 155 3.98 14.06 -8.00
C PHE A 155 2.95 15.20 -8.14
N SER A 156 3.16 16.33 -7.50
CA SER A 156 2.25 17.49 -7.62
C SER A 156 2.16 18.08 -9.04
N LYS A 157 3.07 17.68 -9.94
CA LYS A 157 3.02 18.03 -11.36
C LYS A 157 1.98 17.22 -12.15
N LEU A 158 1.46 16.15 -11.56
CA LEU A 158 0.42 15.29 -12.13
C LEU A 158 -0.98 15.90 -11.87
N LYS A 159 -1.23 17.07 -12.42
CA LYS A 159 -2.54 17.73 -12.33
C LYS A 159 -3.53 17.16 -13.33
#